data_a691e430ec333093a630297836194a57
#
_entry.id   a691e430ec333093a630297836194a57
#
_cell.length_a   1.000
_cell.length_b   1.000
_cell.length_c   1.000
_cell.angle_alpha   90.00
_cell.angle_beta   90.00
_cell.angle_gamma   90.00
#
_symmetry.space_group_name_H-M   'P 1'
#
loop_
_entity.id
_entity.type
_entity.pdbx_description
1 polymer ?
#
loop_
_entity_poly.entity_id
_entity_poly.type
_entity_poly.pdbx_seq_one_letter_code
_entity_poly.pdbx_strand_id
1 'polypeptide(L)'
;MLRLVSDLNKEKIAIVVVGYNRLYPIQRLLKSLEAANYRESDIPLVLSIDCGGNDDLNSYVNDYKWPFGEKYVIIHEKRLGLKQHIFSCGDLTKYFKGIILLEDDIYVSPCFYNYALDACSYYDKDSNAACIALYAKTLNEVVSMRFTPCKSAYSVYAIQIAITWGQCWTTRMWKDFRVWLDNFDDTRFE
;
A
#
# COMPACT_ATOMS: atom_id res chain seq x y z
N MET A 1 15.11 -0.74 14.64
CA MET A 1 13.92 -1.20 15.36
C MET A 1 13.09 0.03 15.70
N LEU A 2 11.93 0.20 15.05
CA LEU A 2 11.04 1.32 15.30
C LEU A 2 10.73 1.37 16.79
N ARG A 3 11.10 2.46 17.46
CA ARG A 3 10.34 2.90 18.62
C ARG A 3 8.97 3.37 18.09
N LEU A 4 8.17 2.42 17.70
CA LEU A 4 6.76 2.58 17.48
C LEU A 4 6.18 2.72 18.88
N VAL A 5 5.96 3.95 19.26
CA VAL A 5 5.26 4.34 20.47
C VAL A 5 3.94 3.57 20.51
N SER A 6 3.57 3.08 21.66
CA SER A 6 2.39 2.28 21.95
C SER A 6 1.03 2.89 21.57
N ASP A 7 1.00 4.07 20.97
CA ASP A 7 -0.18 4.86 20.64
C ASP A 7 -0.20 5.32 19.17
N LEU A 8 0.30 4.49 18.25
CA LEU A 8 0.14 4.75 16.83
C LEU A 8 -1.34 4.76 16.46
N ASN A 9 -1.69 5.68 15.63
CA ASN A 9 -3.02 6.18 15.35
C ASN A 9 -3.93 5.12 14.69
N LYS A 10 -4.50 4.22 15.52
CA LYS A 10 -5.45 3.16 15.08
C LYS A 10 -6.72 3.70 14.42
N GLU A 11 -6.88 5.02 14.40
CA GLU A 11 -8.02 5.68 13.76
C GLU A 11 -7.72 6.08 12.30
N LYS A 12 -6.44 6.05 11.88
CA LYS A 12 -6.00 6.56 10.57
C LYS A 12 -5.56 5.45 9.63
N ILE A 13 -5.75 5.68 8.34
CA ILE A 13 -5.16 4.87 7.27
C ILE A 13 -3.80 5.49 6.93
N ALA A 14 -2.73 4.70 7.02
CA ALA A 14 -1.38 5.15 6.71
C ALA A 14 -1.04 4.92 5.23
N ILE A 15 -0.30 5.84 4.64
CA ILE A 15 0.36 5.63 3.35
C ILE A 15 1.69 4.93 3.62
N VAL A 16 1.93 3.78 2.98
CA VAL A 16 3.16 2.98 3.13
C VAL A 16 3.83 2.89 1.76
N VAL A 17 4.98 3.55 1.64
CA VAL A 17 5.82 3.51 0.44
C VAL A 17 6.88 2.42 0.62
N VAL A 18 6.94 1.50 -0.33
CA VAL A 18 7.89 0.39 -0.36
C VAL A 18 8.98 0.71 -1.37
N GLY A 19 10.23 0.78 -0.93
CA GLY A 19 11.37 1.08 -1.78
C GLY A 19 12.57 0.18 -1.51
N TYR A 20 13.52 0.19 -2.46
CA TYR A 20 14.77 -0.56 -2.33
C TYR A 20 16.00 0.30 -2.63
N ASN A 21 16.24 0.65 -3.90
CA ASN A 21 17.45 1.33 -4.33
C ASN A 21 17.23 2.41 -5.41
N ARG A 22 16.00 2.76 -5.70
CA ARG A 22 15.62 3.67 -6.78
C ARG A 22 15.21 5.04 -6.22
N LEU A 23 16.12 6.00 -6.17
CA LEU A 23 15.85 7.34 -5.64
C LEU A 23 14.82 8.10 -6.48
N TYR A 24 15.01 8.18 -7.81
CA TYR A 24 14.14 8.98 -8.68
C TYR A 24 12.66 8.51 -8.69
N PRO A 25 12.36 7.20 -8.77
CA PRO A 25 10.99 6.72 -8.63
C PRO A 25 10.33 7.14 -7.33
N ILE A 26 10.99 6.99 -6.18
CA ILE A 26 10.47 7.43 -4.87
C ILE A 26 10.21 8.93 -4.87
N GLN A 27 11.12 9.75 -5.38
CA GLN A 27 10.93 11.20 -5.47
C GLN A 27 9.69 11.56 -6.29
N ARG A 28 9.47 10.86 -7.42
CA ARG A 28 8.30 11.04 -8.27
C ARG A 28 7.01 10.66 -7.56
N LEU A 29 7.00 9.50 -6.86
CA LEU A 29 5.86 9.07 -6.06
C LEU A 29 5.55 10.10 -4.96
N LEU A 30 6.53 10.51 -4.16
CA LEU A 30 6.33 11.48 -3.07
C LEU A 30 5.79 12.82 -3.58
N LYS A 31 6.28 13.32 -4.72
CA LYS A 31 5.71 14.51 -5.36
C LYS A 31 4.24 14.31 -5.76
N SER A 32 3.86 13.12 -6.22
CA SER A 32 2.45 12.84 -6.54
C SER A 32 1.59 12.75 -5.29
N LEU A 33 2.13 12.28 -4.17
CA LEU A 33 1.46 12.28 -2.87
C LEU A 33 1.27 13.72 -2.36
N GLU A 34 2.28 14.59 -2.48
CA GLU A 34 2.16 16.00 -2.09
C GLU A 34 1.10 16.76 -2.91
N ALA A 35 0.94 16.39 -4.18
CA ALA A 35 -0.03 17.01 -5.07
C ALA A 35 -1.46 16.43 -4.95
N ALA A 36 -1.66 15.42 -4.10
CA ALA A 36 -2.97 14.80 -3.92
C ALA A 36 -3.90 15.62 -3.01
N ASN A 37 -5.18 15.35 -3.12
CA ASN A 37 -6.22 15.99 -2.32
C ASN A 37 -6.58 15.13 -1.12
N TYR A 38 -6.47 15.68 0.08
CA TYR A 38 -6.78 15.01 1.33
C TYR A 38 -7.97 15.68 2.02
N ARG A 39 -9.00 14.90 2.38
CA ARG A 39 -10.15 15.37 3.18
C ARG A 39 -9.87 15.33 4.68
N GLU A 40 -8.86 14.56 5.08
CA GLU A 40 -8.45 14.42 6.48
C GLU A 40 -7.13 15.13 6.73
N SER A 41 -6.86 15.46 7.99
CA SER A 41 -5.57 15.90 8.53
C SER A 41 -4.83 14.72 9.18
N ASP A 42 -3.57 14.93 9.51
CA ASP A 42 -2.74 13.98 10.25
C ASP A 42 -2.63 12.60 9.60
N ILE A 43 -2.27 12.60 8.32
CA ILE A 43 -2.11 11.41 7.50
C ILE A 43 -0.73 10.80 7.74
N PRO A 44 -0.62 9.61 8.34
CA PRO A 44 0.68 8.97 8.56
C PRO A 44 1.31 8.53 7.25
N LEU A 45 2.60 8.82 7.07
CA LEU A 45 3.42 8.34 5.97
C LEU A 45 4.52 7.42 6.52
N VAL A 46 4.60 6.19 6.05
CA VAL A 46 5.69 5.26 6.32
C VAL A 46 6.52 5.08 5.06
N LEU A 47 7.82 5.38 5.16
CA LEU A 47 8.79 5.11 4.10
C LEU A 47 9.59 3.88 4.52
N SER A 48 9.35 2.74 3.87
CA SER A 48 10.00 1.46 4.16
C SER A 48 10.99 1.12 3.05
N ILE A 49 12.27 1.04 3.41
CA ILE A 49 13.39 0.80 2.48
C ILE A 49 14.06 -0.52 2.83
N ASP A 50 14.15 -1.44 1.86
CA ASP A 50 14.85 -2.70 2.04
C ASP A 50 16.36 -2.50 2.11
N CYS A 51 17.07 -3.39 2.81
CA CYS A 51 18.52 -3.34 2.97
C CYS A 51 19.27 -3.51 1.65
N GLY A 52 20.39 -2.82 1.51
CA GLY A 52 21.24 -2.86 0.31
C GLY A 52 20.84 -1.83 -0.75
N GLY A 53 20.02 -0.84 -0.37
CA GLY A 53 19.76 0.36 -1.16
C GLY A 53 21.00 1.25 -1.30
N ASN A 54 20.83 2.44 -1.85
CA ASN A 54 21.89 3.41 -1.92
C ASN A 54 21.78 4.46 -0.81
N ASP A 55 22.92 5.01 -0.39
CA ASP A 55 22.99 5.99 0.72
C ASP A 55 22.26 7.29 0.38
N ASP A 56 22.21 7.69 -0.89
CA ASP A 56 21.46 8.88 -1.32
C ASP A 56 19.97 8.71 -1.09
N LEU A 57 19.42 7.51 -1.35
CA LEU A 57 18.04 7.21 -1.06
C LEU A 57 17.76 7.23 0.45
N ASN A 58 18.63 6.60 1.25
CA ASN A 58 18.49 6.56 2.70
C ASN A 58 18.55 7.97 3.30
N SER A 59 19.47 8.79 2.85
CA SER A 59 19.58 10.21 3.25
C SER A 59 18.32 10.96 2.86
N TYR A 60 17.88 10.82 1.62
CA TYR A 60 16.69 11.51 1.11
C TYR A 60 15.43 11.18 1.92
N VAL A 61 15.15 9.90 2.20
CA VAL A 61 13.94 9.52 2.94
C VAL A 61 13.98 9.97 4.40
N ASN A 62 15.18 10.03 5.01
CA ASN A 62 15.36 10.56 6.36
C ASN A 62 15.09 12.07 6.42
N ASP A 63 15.58 12.84 5.44
CA ASP A 63 15.47 14.30 5.40
C ASP A 63 14.13 14.79 4.86
N TYR A 64 13.41 13.94 4.11
CA TYR A 64 12.13 14.28 3.52
C TYR A 64 11.13 14.78 4.57
N LYS A 65 10.42 15.86 4.27
CA LYS A 65 9.39 16.44 5.15
C LYS A 65 8.00 16.15 4.58
N TRP A 66 7.20 15.42 5.33
CA TRP A 66 5.82 15.15 4.98
C TRP A 66 4.90 16.25 5.52
N PRO A 67 4.17 17.00 4.66
CA PRO A 67 3.40 18.16 5.12
C PRO A 67 2.03 17.82 5.71
N PHE A 68 1.55 16.58 5.59
CA PHE A 68 0.17 16.21 5.92
C PHE A 68 0.04 15.37 7.19
N GLY A 69 1.11 15.15 7.95
CA GLY A 69 1.07 14.37 9.18
C GLY A 69 2.42 13.84 9.61
N GLU A 70 2.43 12.82 10.44
CA GLU A 70 3.67 12.19 10.90
C GLU A 70 4.32 11.33 9.83
N LYS A 71 5.64 11.39 9.76
CA LYS A 71 6.48 10.56 8.91
C LYS A 71 7.26 9.55 9.74
N TYR A 72 7.23 8.31 9.31
CA TYR A 72 8.02 7.21 9.86
C TYR A 72 8.97 6.67 8.79
N VAL A 73 10.21 6.38 9.15
CA VAL A 73 11.19 5.79 8.25
C VAL A 73 11.64 4.45 8.82
N ILE A 74 11.56 3.40 8.00
CA ILE A 74 12.04 2.05 8.28
C ILE A 74 13.11 1.73 7.26
N ILE A 75 14.37 1.66 7.69
CA ILE A 75 15.45 1.13 6.88
C ILE A 75 15.80 -0.25 7.46
N HIS A 76 15.62 -1.29 6.66
CA HIS A 76 15.85 -2.67 7.11
C HIS A 76 17.34 -2.95 7.22
N GLU A 77 17.75 -3.61 8.30
CA GLU A 77 19.17 -3.98 8.54
C GLU A 77 19.60 -5.18 7.70
N LYS A 78 18.64 -6.02 7.27
CA LYS A 78 18.88 -7.21 6.44
C LYS A 78 17.98 -7.17 5.22
N ARG A 79 18.49 -7.69 4.11
CA ARG A 79 17.74 -7.83 2.87
C ARG A 79 16.54 -8.77 3.07
N LEU A 80 15.34 -8.25 2.85
CA LEU A 80 14.09 -9.01 2.93
C LEU A 80 13.71 -9.61 1.56
N GLY A 81 14.03 -8.90 0.49
CA GLY A 81 13.46 -9.18 -0.83
C GLY A 81 12.00 -8.76 -0.94
N LEU A 82 11.49 -8.68 -2.17
CA LEU A 82 10.19 -8.07 -2.45
C LEU A 82 9.06 -8.70 -1.63
N LYS A 83 8.91 -10.03 -1.66
CA LYS A 83 7.82 -10.75 -0.98
C LYS A 83 7.78 -10.45 0.52
N GLN A 84 8.89 -10.64 1.22
CA GLN A 84 8.94 -10.44 2.67
C GLN A 84 8.85 -8.95 3.05
N HIS A 85 9.37 -8.07 2.21
CA HIS A 85 9.25 -6.63 2.44
C HIS A 85 7.79 -6.17 2.33
N ILE A 86 7.07 -6.58 1.29
CA ILE A 86 5.61 -6.32 1.15
C ILE A 86 4.85 -6.87 2.37
N PHE A 87 5.16 -8.09 2.82
CA PHE A 87 4.50 -8.68 3.98
C PHE A 87 4.79 -7.89 5.28
N SER A 88 6.04 -7.48 5.49
CA SER A 88 6.39 -6.66 6.65
C SER A 88 5.68 -5.30 6.65
N CYS A 89 5.49 -4.72 5.47
CA CYS A 89 4.73 -3.48 5.30
C CYS A 89 3.23 -3.69 5.54
N GLY A 90 2.68 -4.80 5.07
CA GLY A 90 1.28 -5.17 5.34
C GLY A 90 1.00 -5.39 6.82
N ASP A 91 1.95 -5.97 7.56
CA ASP A 91 1.85 -6.19 9.01
C ASP A 91 1.77 -4.87 9.82
N LEU A 92 2.01 -3.71 9.18
CA LEU A 92 1.79 -2.40 9.80
C LEU A 92 0.31 -2.10 10.07
N THR A 93 -0.62 -2.85 9.47
CA THR A 93 -2.07 -2.78 9.79
C THR A 93 -2.37 -3.01 11.28
N LYS A 94 -1.45 -3.63 12.04
CA LYS A 94 -1.57 -3.76 13.50
C LYS A 94 -1.45 -2.43 14.25
N TYR A 95 -0.87 -1.40 13.63
CA TYR A 95 -0.63 -0.09 14.22
C TYR A 95 -1.56 1.01 13.69
N PHE A 96 -2.21 0.77 12.54
CA PHE A 96 -3.10 1.71 11.88
C PHE A 96 -4.46 1.05 11.61
N LYS A 97 -5.48 1.84 11.37
CA LYS A 97 -6.81 1.36 10.95
C LYS A 97 -6.74 0.54 9.65
N GLY A 98 -5.80 0.91 8.80
CA GLY A 98 -5.48 0.26 7.54
C GLY A 98 -4.24 0.91 6.92
N ILE A 99 -3.82 0.39 5.80
CA ILE A 99 -2.69 0.93 5.05
C ILE A 99 -3.03 1.06 3.56
N ILE A 100 -2.41 2.03 2.91
CA ILE A 100 -2.30 2.11 1.45
C ILE A 100 -0.87 1.76 1.08
N LEU A 101 -0.68 0.61 0.44
CA LEU A 101 0.62 0.08 0.05
C LEU A 101 0.97 0.52 -1.37
N LEU A 102 2.07 1.24 -1.53
CA LEU A 102 2.54 1.80 -2.80
C LEU A 102 4.00 1.41 -3.05
N GLU A 103 4.26 0.80 -4.19
CA GLU A 103 5.64 0.56 -4.66
C GLU A 103 6.24 1.87 -5.21
N ASP A 104 7.57 1.98 -5.21
CA ASP A 104 8.30 3.22 -5.50
C ASP A 104 8.08 3.79 -6.91
N ASP A 105 7.63 2.98 -7.88
CA ASP A 105 7.37 3.41 -9.26
C ASP A 105 5.91 3.83 -9.55
N ILE A 106 5.06 3.81 -8.55
CA ILE A 106 3.66 4.26 -8.68
C ILE A 106 3.59 5.79 -8.79
N TYR A 107 2.57 6.25 -9.50
CA TYR A 107 2.13 7.64 -9.53
C TYR A 107 0.65 7.69 -9.17
N VAL A 108 0.29 8.40 -8.09
CA VAL A 108 -1.09 8.38 -7.59
C VAL A 108 -1.99 9.42 -8.26
N SER A 109 -3.27 9.07 -8.35
CA SER A 109 -4.33 10.03 -8.71
C SER A 109 -4.52 11.06 -7.57
N PRO A 110 -4.93 12.30 -7.86
CA PRO A 110 -5.22 13.27 -6.81
C PRO A 110 -6.26 12.81 -5.78
N CYS A 111 -7.17 11.92 -6.14
CA CYS A 111 -8.24 11.44 -5.26
C CYS A 111 -7.98 10.07 -4.62
N PHE A 112 -6.79 9.49 -4.80
CA PHE A 112 -6.50 8.11 -4.40
C PHE A 112 -6.79 7.84 -2.91
N TYR A 113 -6.38 8.76 -2.04
CA TYR A 113 -6.53 8.60 -0.59
C TYR A 113 -8.00 8.67 -0.17
N ASN A 114 -8.74 9.63 -0.71
CA ASN A 114 -10.18 9.79 -0.40
C ASN A 114 -10.98 8.58 -0.91
N TYR A 115 -10.64 8.05 -2.08
CA TYR A 115 -11.22 6.80 -2.57
C TYR A 115 -10.91 5.62 -1.63
N ALA A 116 -9.66 5.49 -1.19
CA ALA A 116 -9.26 4.44 -0.27
C ALA A 116 -10.01 4.51 1.07
N LEU A 117 -10.19 5.72 1.63
CA LEU A 117 -10.96 5.93 2.85
C LEU A 117 -12.42 5.43 2.70
N ASP A 118 -13.08 5.88 1.63
CA ASP A 118 -14.49 5.53 1.37
C ASP A 118 -14.63 4.02 1.11
N ALA A 119 -13.75 3.44 0.28
CA ALA A 119 -13.77 2.02 -0.03
C ALA A 119 -13.48 1.14 1.20
N CYS A 120 -12.47 1.49 2.01
CA CYS A 120 -12.19 0.77 3.25
C CYS A 120 -13.36 0.85 4.22
N SER A 121 -13.97 2.03 4.40
CA SER A 121 -15.12 2.20 5.27
C SER A 121 -16.31 1.36 4.83
N TYR A 122 -16.53 1.27 3.52
CA TYR A 122 -17.67 0.52 2.95
C TYR A 122 -17.44 -0.99 2.98
N TYR A 123 -16.24 -1.45 2.57
CA TYR A 123 -15.97 -2.87 2.36
C TYR A 123 -15.32 -3.58 3.55
N ASP A 124 -14.97 -2.88 4.63
CA ASP A 124 -14.32 -3.54 5.78
C ASP A 124 -15.21 -4.60 6.44
N LYS A 125 -16.52 -4.46 6.34
CA LYS A 125 -17.49 -5.43 6.88
C LYS A 125 -17.91 -6.53 5.88
N ASP A 126 -17.50 -6.41 4.62
CA ASP A 126 -17.82 -7.40 3.59
C ASP A 126 -16.73 -8.49 3.56
N SER A 127 -17.06 -9.69 3.99
CA SER A 127 -16.15 -10.84 3.99
C SER A 127 -15.71 -11.29 2.59
N ASN A 128 -16.42 -10.89 1.53
CA ASN A 128 -16.04 -11.19 0.16
C ASN A 128 -14.97 -10.21 -0.39
N ALA A 129 -14.77 -9.08 0.28
CA ALA A 129 -13.74 -8.12 -0.10
C ALA A 129 -12.40 -8.48 0.56
N ALA A 130 -11.47 -9.02 -0.21
CA ALA A 130 -10.13 -9.40 0.27
C ALA A 130 -9.20 -8.19 0.42
N CYS A 131 -9.23 -7.25 -0.53
CA CYS A 131 -8.49 -5.98 -0.48
C CYS A 131 -9.13 -4.96 -1.42
N ILE A 132 -8.67 -3.72 -1.36
CA ILE A 132 -9.09 -2.65 -2.27
C ILE A 132 -7.94 -2.37 -3.25
N ALA A 133 -8.21 -2.45 -4.55
CA ALA A 133 -7.27 -2.06 -5.59
C ALA A 133 -7.45 -0.57 -5.93
N LEU A 134 -6.33 0.14 -6.05
CA LEU A 134 -6.30 1.56 -6.47
C LEU A 134 -6.06 1.73 -7.97
N TYR A 135 -5.93 0.63 -8.69
CA TYR A 135 -5.73 0.60 -10.14
C TYR A 135 -6.88 -0.11 -10.83
N ALA A 136 -7.48 0.56 -11.80
CA ALA A 136 -8.49 -0.03 -12.68
C ALA A 136 -7.82 -0.71 -13.88
N LYS A 137 -7.96 -2.02 -14.01
CA LYS A 137 -7.41 -2.78 -15.13
C LYS A 137 -7.97 -2.29 -16.46
N THR A 138 -7.09 -2.10 -17.43
CA THR A 138 -7.44 -1.73 -18.80
C THR A 138 -7.02 -2.78 -19.83
N LEU A 139 -6.21 -3.74 -19.41
CA LEU A 139 -5.68 -4.84 -20.22
C LEU A 139 -5.86 -6.16 -19.49
N ASN A 140 -6.26 -7.18 -20.23
CA ASN A 140 -6.11 -8.58 -19.83
C ASN A 140 -4.77 -9.08 -20.37
N GLU A 141 -3.79 -9.22 -19.51
CA GLU A 141 -2.41 -9.56 -19.88
C GLU A 141 -2.28 -10.99 -20.41
N VAL A 142 -3.16 -11.92 -19.99
CA VAL A 142 -3.12 -13.32 -20.40
C VAL A 142 -3.42 -13.47 -21.89
N VAL A 143 -4.41 -12.71 -22.38
CA VAL A 143 -4.85 -12.79 -23.78
C VAL A 143 -4.48 -11.53 -24.58
N SER A 144 -3.75 -10.59 -23.98
CA SER A 144 -3.33 -9.32 -24.58
C SER A 144 -4.50 -8.51 -25.20
N MET A 145 -5.66 -8.56 -24.55
CA MET A 145 -6.88 -7.90 -25.01
C MET A 145 -7.28 -6.80 -24.04
N ARG A 146 -7.96 -5.77 -24.56
CA ARG A 146 -8.54 -4.72 -23.74
C ARG A 146 -9.51 -5.33 -22.71
N PHE A 147 -9.32 -4.98 -21.44
CA PHE A 147 -10.26 -5.32 -20.39
C PHE A 147 -11.28 -4.17 -20.22
N THR A 148 -12.54 -4.54 -20.20
CA THR A 148 -13.64 -3.60 -19.90
C THR A 148 -14.58 -4.32 -18.94
N PRO A 149 -14.82 -3.78 -17.73
CA PRO A 149 -15.78 -4.38 -16.81
C PRO A 149 -17.19 -4.31 -17.38
N CYS A 150 -18.05 -5.23 -16.93
CA CYS A 150 -19.47 -5.21 -17.30
C CYS A 150 -20.10 -3.88 -16.87
N LYS A 151 -20.95 -3.32 -17.74
CA LYS A 151 -21.69 -2.11 -17.40
C LYS A 151 -22.60 -2.36 -16.18
N SER A 152 -22.51 -1.48 -15.20
CA SER A 152 -23.37 -1.47 -14.02
C SER A 152 -23.73 -0.03 -13.65
N ALA A 153 -24.61 0.14 -12.65
CA ALA A 153 -24.91 1.44 -12.09
C ALA A 153 -23.77 1.99 -11.19
N TYR A 154 -22.74 1.17 -10.93
CA TYR A 154 -21.64 1.50 -10.04
C TYR A 154 -20.38 1.83 -10.83
N SER A 155 -19.57 2.74 -10.29
CA SER A 155 -18.27 3.13 -10.85
C SER A 155 -17.11 2.25 -10.36
N VAL A 156 -17.40 1.24 -9.53
CA VAL A 156 -16.46 0.25 -9.02
C VAL A 156 -16.91 -1.16 -9.40
N TYR A 157 -15.98 -2.10 -9.47
CA TYR A 157 -16.27 -3.49 -9.76
C TYR A 157 -15.39 -4.42 -8.93
N ALA A 158 -15.87 -5.62 -8.62
CA ALA A 158 -15.08 -6.66 -7.99
C ALA A 158 -14.39 -7.52 -9.06
N ILE A 159 -13.16 -7.96 -8.78
CA ILE A 159 -12.38 -8.82 -9.64
C ILE A 159 -11.63 -9.84 -8.79
N GLN A 160 -11.53 -11.11 -9.26
CA GLN A 160 -10.82 -12.19 -8.57
C GLN A 160 -9.34 -12.22 -8.97
N ILE A 161 -8.69 -11.09 -8.87
CA ILE A 161 -7.25 -10.93 -9.19
C ILE A 161 -6.63 -9.98 -8.18
N ALA A 162 -5.46 -10.33 -7.65
CA ALA A 162 -4.66 -9.40 -6.87
C ALA A 162 -4.03 -8.35 -7.80
N ILE A 163 -4.33 -7.08 -7.56
CA ILE A 163 -3.72 -5.95 -8.26
C ILE A 163 -2.65 -5.36 -7.35
N THR A 164 -1.39 -5.40 -7.77
CA THR A 164 -0.25 -4.92 -6.96
C THR A 164 0.03 -3.42 -7.12
N TRP A 165 -0.55 -2.78 -8.12
CA TRP A 165 -0.34 -1.36 -8.43
C TRP A 165 -1.19 -0.44 -7.54
N GLY A 166 -0.81 -0.37 -6.27
CA GLY A 166 -1.54 0.33 -5.23
C GLY A 166 -2.65 -0.52 -4.62
N GLN A 167 -2.45 -0.89 -3.37
CA GLN A 167 -3.38 -1.72 -2.61
C GLN A 167 -3.78 -1.02 -1.33
N CYS A 168 -5.03 -1.16 -0.92
CA CYS A 168 -5.46 -0.74 0.39
C CYS A 168 -5.96 -1.94 1.20
N TRP A 169 -5.46 -2.07 2.42
CA TRP A 169 -5.72 -3.15 3.34
C TRP A 169 -6.21 -2.61 4.66
N THR A 170 -7.38 -3.04 5.12
CA THR A 170 -7.79 -2.85 6.51
C THR A 170 -7.13 -3.90 7.40
N THR A 171 -7.18 -3.70 8.71
CA THR A 171 -6.65 -4.68 9.69
C THR A 171 -7.34 -6.05 9.52
N ARG A 172 -8.66 -6.08 9.26
CA ARG A 172 -9.40 -7.32 8.99
C ARG A 172 -8.89 -8.00 7.71
N MET A 173 -8.90 -7.28 6.60
CA MET A 173 -8.50 -7.82 5.28
C MET A 173 -7.09 -8.41 5.31
N TRP A 174 -6.15 -7.70 5.94
CA TRP A 174 -4.78 -8.19 6.06
C TRP A 174 -4.68 -9.42 6.96
N LYS A 175 -5.39 -9.43 8.08
CA LYS A 175 -5.44 -10.60 8.97
C LYS A 175 -6.00 -11.82 8.25
N ASP A 176 -7.09 -11.69 7.52
CA ASP A 176 -7.70 -12.78 6.76
C ASP A 176 -6.75 -13.31 5.68
N PHE A 177 -6.05 -12.41 4.97
CA PHE A 177 -5.00 -12.78 4.02
C PHE A 177 -3.86 -13.55 4.69
N ARG A 178 -3.35 -13.11 5.85
CA ARG A 178 -2.28 -13.80 6.57
C ARG A 178 -2.70 -15.19 7.03
N VAL A 179 -3.92 -15.33 7.54
CA VAL A 179 -4.47 -16.66 7.91
C VAL A 179 -4.57 -17.57 6.69
N TRP A 180 -5.02 -17.04 5.55
CA TRP A 180 -5.05 -17.81 4.30
C TRP A 180 -3.64 -18.22 3.86
N LEU A 181 -2.68 -17.30 3.89
CA LEU A 181 -1.30 -17.54 3.47
C LEU A 181 -0.62 -18.60 4.34
N ASP A 182 -0.82 -18.57 5.67
CA ASP A 182 -0.24 -19.55 6.61
C ASP A 182 -0.80 -20.97 6.40
N ASN A 183 -1.99 -21.08 5.81
CA ASN A 183 -2.63 -22.36 5.47
C ASN A 183 -2.48 -22.74 3.98
N PHE A 184 -1.81 -21.88 3.21
CA PHE A 184 -1.65 -22.11 1.77
C PHE A 184 -0.56 -23.14 1.49
N ASP A 185 -0.94 -24.23 0.83
CA ASP A 185 -0.02 -25.26 0.37
C ASP A 185 0.55 -24.88 -1.00
N ASP A 186 1.79 -24.41 -1.03
CA ASP A 186 2.50 -23.95 -2.23
C ASP A 186 2.82 -25.14 -3.19
N THR A 187 2.79 -26.39 -2.69
CA THR A 187 3.13 -27.60 -3.48
C THR A 187 2.10 -27.90 -4.56
N ARG A 188 0.93 -27.29 -4.54
CA ARG A 188 -0.12 -27.46 -5.55
C ARG A 188 0.18 -26.81 -6.90
N PHE A 189 1.23 -26.00 -6.99
CA PHE A 189 1.59 -25.19 -8.16
C PHE A 189 2.97 -25.57 -8.73
N GLU A 190 3.61 -26.60 -8.20
CA GLU A 190 4.76 -27.27 -8.79
C GLU A 190 4.26 -28.42 -9.71
#